data_393c2dd8512b7a70ba250af90e79e070
#
_entry.id   393c2dd8512b7a70ba250af90e79e070
#
_cell.length_a   1.000
_cell.length_b   1.000
_cell.length_c   1.000
_cell.angle_alpha   90.00
_cell.angle_beta   90.00
_cell.angle_gamma   90.00
#
_symmetry.space_group_name_H-M   'P 1'
#
loop_
_entity.id
_entity.type
_entity.pdbx_description
1 polymer ?
#
loop_
_entity_poly.entity_id
_entity_poly.type
_entity_poly.pdbx_seq_one_letter_code
_entity_poly.pdbx_strand_id
1 'polypeptide(L)'
;MLMTICLTLLSLLGSSTDGPVEYKLLATNKTSTMEKEMNQAAAEGFRFEGTMGGETAAGGNEIVMIMSRKPGDGGSRYNYKLLATKKTSTMQKELSEAGGAGFLYTGQTIYDSAFGGREVVVILERSDSAKTAYEYKLLATSRTSTMGKELNEAGRAGFVFCGMTVAETAFGGREVVSILRRQVGRE
;
A
#
# COMPACT_ATOMS: atom_id res chain seq x y z
N MET A 1 -7.18 29.56 64.51
CA MET A 1 -7.12 30.07 63.15
C MET A 1 -6.72 28.89 62.26
N LEU A 2 -7.72 28.11 61.83
CA LEU A 2 -7.53 26.94 60.99
C LEU A 2 -7.66 27.35 59.51
N MET A 3 -6.64 27.15 58.75
CA MET A 3 -6.61 27.44 57.30
C MET A 3 -6.91 26.15 56.56
N THR A 4 -8.13 26.05 56.02
CA THR A 4 -8.58 24.89 55.25
C THR A 4 -8.06 25.04 53.82
N ILE A 5 -7.12 24.18 53.43
CA ILE A 5 -6.62 24.09 52.06
C ILE A 5 -7.60 23.22 51.27
N CYS A 6 -8.37 23.84 50.38
CA CYS A 6 -9.26 23.15 49.44
C CYS A 6 -8.43 22.71 48.24
N LEU A 7 -8.08 21.41 48.14
CA LEU A 7 -7.40 20.79 47.05
C LEU A 7 -8.40 20.45 45.95
N THR A 8 -8.58 21.31 44.99
CA THR A 8 -9.39 21.01 43.77
C THR A 8 -8.64 20.05 42.89
N LEU A 9 -9.07 18.79 42.91
CA LEU A 9 -8.62 17.76 41.99
C LEU A 9 -9.24 18.03 40.61
N LEU A 10 -8.46 18.65 39.72
CA LEU A 10 -8.86 18.84 38.32
C LEU A 10 -8.67 17.50 37.59
N SER A 11 -9.76 16.73 37.50
CA SER A 11 -9.80 15.50 36.68
C SER A 11 -9.64 15.88 35.21
N LEU A 12 -8.44 15.67 34.63
CA LEU A 12 -8.27 15.60 33.19
C LEU A 12 -9.04 14.37 32.68
N LEU A 13 -10.27 14.59 32.25
CA LEU A 13 -10.98 13.68 31.37
C LEU A 13 -10.24 13.73 30.01
N GLY A 14 -9.33 12.78 29.83
CA GLY A 14 -8.77 12.51 28.53
C GLY A 14 -9.93 12.10 27.61
N SER A 15 -10.30 12.98 26.69
CA SER A 15 -11.23 12.66 25.62
C SER A 15 -10.54 11.58 24.77
N SER A 16 -10.96 10.33 24.92
CA SER A 16 -10.66 9.28 23.96
C SER A 16 -11.25 9.73 22.61
N THR A 17 -10.42 9.95 21.64
CA THR A 17 -10.79 10.28 20.24
C THR A 17 -11.33 9.06 19.50
N ASP A 18 -11.86 8.07 20.20
CA ASP A 18 -12.47 6.87 19.64
C ASP A 18 -13.92 7.13 19.19
N GLY A 19 -14.04 7.96 18.15
CA GLY A 19 -15.29 8.05 17.39
C GLY A 19 -15.41 6.89 16.41
N PRO A 20 -16.63 6.66 15.85
CA PRO A 20 -16.86 5.60 14.89
C PRO A 20 -15.96 5.76 13.65
N VAL A 21 -15.39 4.64 13.20
CA VAL A 21 -14.61 4.61 11.94
C VAL A 21 -15.58 4.70 10.77
N GLU A 22 -15.31 5.60 9.85
CA GLU A 22 -16.04 5.71 8.59
C GLU A 22 -15.30 4.95 7.50
N TYR A 23 -16.00 4.11 6.75
CA TYR A 23 -15.44 3.34 5.64
C TYR A 23 -15.98 3.84 4.30
N LYS A 24 -15.10 3.84 3.30
CA LYS A 24 -15.44 4.11 1.90
C LYS A 24 -14.98 2.91 1.06
N LEU A 25 -15.91 2.34 0.30
CA LEU A 25 -15.64 1.28 -0.65
C LEU A 25 -15.59 1.89 -2.05
N LEU A 26 -14.49 1.61 -2.77
CA LEU A 26 -14.28 1.99 -4.16
C LEU A 26 -14.25 0.71 -4.99
N ALA A 27 -14.95 0.69 -6.13
CA ALA A 27 -14.99 -0.46 -7.03
C ALA A 27 -14.99 0.01 -8.48
N THR A 28 -14.07 -0.51 -9.29
CA THR A 28 -13.95 -0.16 -10.71
C THR A 28 -13.21 -1.24 -11.49
N ASN A 29 -13.42 -1.25 -12.79
CA ASN A 29 -12.72 -2.13 -13.73
C ASN A 29 -11.51 -1.47 -14.42
N LYS A 30 -11.08 -0.28 -13.96
CA LYS A 30 -9.95 0.46 -14.54
C LYS A 30 -9.00 0.96 -13.46
N THR A 31 -7.75 0.56 -13.50
CA THR A 31 -6.72 0.95 -12.53
C THR A 31 -6.52 2.46 -12.45
N SER A 32 -6.52 3.16 -13.60
CA SER A 32 -6.38 4.62 -13.62
C SER A 32 -7.57 5.36 -12.99
N THR A 33 -8.78 4.81 -13.09
CA THR A 33 -9.97 5.32 -12.41
C THR A 33 -9.83 5.09 -10.91
N MET A 34 -9.41 3.90 -10.49
CA MET A 34 -9.18 3.57 -9.08
C MET A 34 -8.16 4.51 -8.43
N GLU A 35 -7.02 4.76 -9.08
CA GLU A 35 -6.01 5.69 -8.58
C GLU A 35 -6.60 7.10 -8.34
N LYS A 36 -7.40 7.59 -9.29
CA LYS A 36 -8.07 8.89 -9.17
C LYS A 36 -9.04 8.92 -7.99
N GLU A 37 -9.87 7.90 -7.85
CA GLU A 37 -10.87 7.80 -6.78
C GLU A 37 -10.22 7.66 -5.40
N MET A 38 -9.13 6.89 -5.27
CA MET A 38 -8.35 6.80 -4.04
C MET A 38 -7.77 8.16 -3.65
N ASN A 39 -7.21 8.92 -4.60
CA ASN A 39 -6.67 10.24 -4.31
C ASN A 39 -7.76 11.26 -3.95
N GLN A 40 -8.97 11.14 -4.52
CA GLN A 40 -10.12 11.94 -4.11
C GLN A 40 -10.54 11.61 -2.67
N ALA A 41 -10.65 10.32 -2.33
CA ALA A 41 -10.95 9.88 -0.98
C ALA A 41 -9.88 10.32 0.03
N ALA A 42 -8.60 10.25 -0.36
CA ALA A 42 -7.48 10.71 0.48
C ALA A 42 -7.56 12.23 0.75
N ALA A 43 -7.99 13.03 -0.22
CA ALA A 43 -8.24 14.46 -0.02
C ALA A 43 -9.38 14.75 0.99
N GLU A 44 -10.29 13.79 1.17
CA GLU A 44 -11.35 13.81 2.19
C GLU A 44 -10.89 13.22 3.55
N GLY A 45 -9.63 12.80 3.67
CA GLY A 45 -9.03 12.25 4.89
C GLY A 45 -9.12 10.74 5.02
N PHE A 46 -9.59 10.02 4.00
CA PHE A 46 -9.58 8.55 4.01
C PHE A 46 -8.20 7.99 3.71
N ARG A 47 -7.87 6.89 4.35
CA ARG A 47 -6.63 6.14 4.14
C ARG A 47 -6.93 4.70 3.71
N PHE A 48 -6.06 4.13 2.90
CA PHE A 48 -6.16 2.76 2.40
C PHE A 48 -6.07 1.72 3.53
N GLU A 49 -6.96 0.72 3.49
CA GLU A 49 -7.00 -0.39 4.44
C GLU A 49 -6.76 -1.74 3.76
N GLY A 50 -7.35 -1.94 2.57
CA GLY A 50 -7.23 -3.22 1.91
C GLY A 50 -7.78 -3.23 0.49
N THR A 51 -7.40 -4.26 -0.26
CA THR A 51 -7.80 -4.42 -1.67
C THR A 51 -8.07 -5.87 -2.01
N MET A 52 -8.97 -6.07 -2.96
CA MET A 52 -9.12 -7.32 -3.68
C MET A 52 -9.36 -7.05 -5.16
N GLY A 53 -8.97 -8.00 -6.00
CA GLY A 53 -9.35 -8.05 -7.42
C GLY A 53 -10.04 -9.37 -7.69
N GLY A 54 -11.05 -9.34 -8.54
CA GLY A 54 -11.78 -10.55 -8.90
C GLY A 54 -13.13 -10.26 -9.51
N GLU A 55 -13.85 -11.33 -9.77
CA GLU A 55 -15.21 -11.27 -10.27
C GLU A 55 -16.18 -10.99 -9.11
N THR A 56 -16.96 -9.93 -9.23
CA THR A 56 -17.99 -9.57 -8.26
C THR A 56 -19.39 -9.94 -8.77
N ALA A 57 -20.35 -10.05 -7.84
CA ALA A 57 -21.73 -10.38 -8.16
C ALA A 57 -22.44 -9.34 -9.06
N ALA A 58 -21.91 -8.13 -9.16
CA ALA A 58 -22.43 -7.06 -10.01
C ALA A 58 -22.03 -7.22 -11.50
N GLY A 59 -21.26 -8.23 -11.84
CA GLY A 59 -21.02 -8.65 -13.21
C GLY A 59 -19.74 -8.15 -13.84
N GLY A 60 -18.61 -8.55 -13.32
CA GLY A 60 -17.34 -8.37 -14.01
C GLY A 60 -16.14 -8.42 -13.09
N ASN A 61 -14.98 -8.43 -13.70
CA ASN A 61 -13.74 -8.29 -12.97
C ASN A 61 -13.57 -6.86 -12.50
N GLU A 62 -13.49 -6.68 -11.21
CA GLU A 62 -13.34 -5.38 -10.56
C GLU A 62 -12.13 -5.39 -9.62
N ILE A 63 -11.56 -4.21 -9.43
CA ILE A 63 -10.66 -3.90 -8.32
C ILE A 63 -11.52 -3.23 -7.26
N VAL A 64 -11.49 -3.77 -6.05
CA VAL A 64 -12.21 -3.22 -4.90
C VAL A 64 -11.19 -2.74 -3.88
N MET A 65 -11.37 -1.52 -3.39
CA MET A 65 -10.54 -0.90 -2.35
C MET A 65 -11.41 -0.49 -1.17
N ILE A 66 -10.90 -0.74 0.02
CA ILE A 66 -11.49 -0.23 1.26
C ILE A 66 -10.58 0.85 1.79
N MET A 67 -11.17 2.00 2.07
CA MET A 67 -10.50 3.12 2.73
C MET A 67 -11.25 3.47 4.00
N SER A 68 -10.55 3.93 5.04
CA SER A 68 -11.16 4.33 6.30
C SER A 68 -10.72 5.73 6.72
N ARG A 69 -11.57 6.35 7.57
CA ARG A 69 -11.28 7.62 8.21
C ARG A 69 -11.75 7.55 9.67
N LYS A 70 -10.91 8.02 10.60
CA LYS A 70 -11.29 8.21 12.01
C LYS A 70 -11.55 9.69 12.27
N PRO A 71 -12.50 10.02 13.17
CA PRO A 71 -12.66 11.40 13.65
C PRO A 71 -11.36 11.90 14.28
N GLY A 72 -10.84 13.01 13.81
CA GLY A 72 -9.58 13.56 14.27
C GLY A 72 -8.34 13.24 13.43
N ASP A 73 -8.42 12.32 12.47
CA ASP A 73 -7.31 12.00 11.54
C ASP A 73 -7.03 13.12 10.50
N GLY A 74 -7.60 14.29 10.69
CA GLY A 74 -7.58 15.42 9.73
C GLY A 74 -6.21 16.05 9.42
N GLY A 75 -5.09 15.39 9.75
CA GLY A 75 -3.76 15.98 9.65
C GLY A 75 -2.86 15.47 8.53
N SER A 76 -2.89 14.21 8.20
CA SER A 76 -1.96 13.64 7.22
C SER A 76 -2.68 13.34 5.92
N ARG A 77 -2.32 14.07 4.89
CA ARG A 77 -2.77 13.74 3.52
C ARG A 77 -1.86 12.69 2.92
N TYR A 78 -2.47 11.79 2.19
CA TYR A 78 -1.79 10.73 1.48
C TYR A 78 -2.04 10.87 -0.02
N ASN A 79 -1.03 10.52 -0.80
CA ASN A 79 -1.12 10.37 -2.24
C ASN A 79 -0.94 8.89 -2.58
N TYR A 80 -1.78 8.39 -3.45
CA TYR A 80 -1.75 7.02 -3.92
C TYR A 80 -1.27 6.94 -5.36
N LYS A 81 -0.49 5.89 -5.63
CA LYS A 81 -0.08 5.50 -6.98
C LYS A 81 -0.33 4.02 -7.15
N LEU A 82 -0.98 3.65 -8.24
CA LEU A 82 -1.24 2.26 -8.60
C LEU A 82 -0.37 1.86 -9.79
N LEU A 83 0.36 0.77 -9.63
CA LEU A 83 1.14 0.16 -10.71
C LEU A 83 0.41 -1.09 -11.17
N ALA A 84 -0.03 -1.11 -12.42
CA ALA A 84 -0.70 -2.25 -13.03
C ALA A 84 0.19 -2.82 -14.13
N THR A 85 0.71 -4.01 -13.94
CA THR A 85 1.68 -4.60 -14.85
C THR A 85 1.61 -6.12 -14.92
N LYS A 86 1.99 -6.66 -16.08
CA LYS A 86 2.14 -8.10 -16.33
C LYS A 86 3.59 -8.56 -16.27
N LYS A 87 4.54 -7.64 -16.49
CA LYS A 87 5.97 -7.95 -16.63
C LYS A 87 6.75 -7.54 -15.40
N THR A 88 7.52 -8.46 -14.84
CA THR A 88 8.39 -8.25 -13.68
C THR A 88 9.40 -7.10 -13.91
N SER A 89 9.98 -7.00 -15.11
CA SER A 89 10.93 -5.93 -15.43
C SER A 89 10.29 -4.53 -15.43
N THR A 90 9.07 -4.42 -15.93
CA THR A 90 8.29 -3.17 -15.88
C THR A 90 7.96 -2.82 -14.43
N MET A 91 7.51 -3.80 -13.63
CA MET A 91 7.23 -3.61 -12.21
C MET A 91 8.46 -3.12 -11.45
N GLN A 92 9.64 -3.71 -11.69
CA GLN A 92 10.89 -3.28 -11.04
C GLN A 92 11.19 -1.81 -11.35
N LYS A 93 11.08 -1.40 -12.63
CA LYS A 93 11.32 -0.02 -13.05
C LYS A 93 10.36 0.95 -12.38
N GLU A 94 9.06 0.68 -12.47
CA GLU A 94 8.01 1.54 -11.90
C GLU A 94 8.09 1.64 -10.37
N LEU A 95 8.39 0.55 -9.68
CA LEU A 95 8.64 0.55 -8.24
C LEU A 95 9.87 1.37 -7.86
N SER A 96 10.95 1.29 -8.65
CA SER A 96 12.16 2.07 -8.41
C SER A 96 11.91 3.56 -8.55
N GLU A 97 11.17 3.96 -9.59
CA GLU A 97 10.77 5.36 -9.81
C GLU A 97 9.87 5.87 -8.68
N ALA A 98 8.87 5.08 -8.30
CA ALA A 98 7.95 5.44 -7.21
C ALA A 98 8.66 5.51 -5.85
N GLY A 99 9.56 4.58 -5.57
CA GLY A 99 10.36 4.57 -4.34
C GLY A 99 11.26 5.79 -4.23
N GLY A 100 11.96 6.16 -5.31
CA GLY A 100 12.74 7.40 -5.38
C GLY A 100 11.90 8.66 -5.13
N ALA A 101 10.63 8.64 -5.50
CA ALA A 101 9.65 9.70 -5.22
C ALA A 101 9.03 9.61 -3.81
N GLY A 102 9.44 8.65 -2.97
CA GLY A 102 9.00 8.50 -1.59
C GLY A 102 7.72 7.69 -1.38
N PHE A 103 7.26 6.97 -2.40
CA PHE A 103 6.10 6.09 -2.27
C PHE A 103 6.45 4.79 -1.57
N LEU A 104 5.60 4.42 -0.61
CA LEU A 104 5.69 3.24 0.22
C LEU A 104 4.69 2.18 -0.26
N TYR A 105 5.13 0.93 -0.39
CA TYR A 105 4.24 -0.19 -0.65
C TYR A 105 3.26 -0.39 0.52
N THR A 106 1.97 -0.48 0.19
CA THR A 106 0.89 -0.70 1.17
C THR A 106 0.07 -1.95 0.88
N GLY A 107 0.08 -2.44 -0.35
CA GLY A 107 -0.68 -3.64 -0.70
C GLY A 107 -0.56 -4.00 -2.18
N GLN A 108 -1.16 -5.12 -2.53
CA GLN A 108 -1.29 -5.56 -3.91
C GLN A 108 -2.49 -6.47 -4.09
N THR A 109 -2.97 -6.57 -5.32
CA THR A 109 -3.95 -7.56 -5.74
C THR A 109 -3.65 -8.06 -7.14
N ILE A 110 -4.33 -9.13 -7.55
CA ILE A 110 -4.31 -9.63 -8.92
C ILE A 110 -5.66 -9.31 -9.53
N TYR A 111 -5.65 -8.82 -10.75
CA TYR A 111 -6.83 -8.39 -11.45
C TYR A 111 -6.79 -8.82 -12.92
N ASP A 112 -7.89 -9.34 -13.42
CA ASP A 112 -8.04 -9.69 -14.83
C ASP A 112 -8.66 -8.50 -15.58
N SER A 113 -7.83 -7.75 -16.32
CA SER A 113 -8.28 -6.54 -17.02
C SER A 113 -9.17 -6.87 -18.20
N ALA A 114 -10.15 -6.00 -18.50
CA ALA A 114 -11.11 -6.17 -19.58
C ALA A 114 -10.46 -6.28 -20.99
N PHE A 115 -9.22 -5.84 -21.14
CA PHE A 115 -8.46 -5.90 -22.40
C PHE A 115 -7.48 -7.09 -22.48
N GLY A 116 -7.69 -8.08 -21.65
CA GLY A 116 -7.08 -9.39 -21.81
C GLY A 116 -5.80 -9.60 -21.03
N GLY A 117 -5.94 -10.06 -19.83
CA GLY A 117 -4.95 -10.76 -19.09
C GLY A 117 -4.77 -10.30 -17.67
N ARG A 118 -4.15 -11.16 -16.92
CA ARG A 118 -3.89 -11.04 -15.49
C ARG A 118 -2.82 -9.97 -15.24
N GLU A 119 -3.17 -8.97 -14.47
CA GLU A 119 -2.26 -7.91 -14.05
C GLU A 119 -2.05 -7.96 -12.54
N VAL A 120 -0.84 -7.66 -12.12
CA VAL A 120 -0.54 -7.39 -10.71
C VAL A 120 -0.73 -5.89 -10.50
N VAL A 121 -1.62 -5.53 -9.59
CA VAL A 121 -1.84 -4.14 -9.18
C VAL A 121 -1.18 -3.94 -7.83
N VAL A 122 -0.14 -3.11 -7.80
CA VAL A 122 0.56 -2.71 -6.58
C VAL A 122 0.04 -1.36 -6.13
N ILE A 123 -0.30 -1.24 -4.87
CA ILE A 123 -0.78 -0.01 -4.25
C ILE A 123 0.37 0.61 -3.47
N LEU A 124 0.66 1.86 -3.78
CA LEU A 124 1.71 2.65 -3.16
C LEU A 124 1.10 3.90 -2.52
N GLU A 125 1.56 4.24 -1.33
CA GLU A 125 1.12 5.39 -0.54
C GLU A 125 2.31 6.31 -0.27
N ARG A 126 2.09 7.62 -0.32
CA ARG A 126 3.06 8.63 0.13
C ARG A 126 2.35 9.67 0.97
N SER A 127 2.83 9.90 2.19
CA SER A 127 2.39 11.05 2.98
C SER A 127 2.95 12.36 2.41
N ASP A 128 2.19 13.44 2.45
CA ASP A 128 2.67 14.78 2.04
C ASP A 128 3.87 15.25 2.87
N SER A 129 3.99 14.79 4.10
CA SER A 129 5.13 15.08 4.99
C SER A 129 6.33 14.17 4.78
N ALA A 130 6.21 13.13 3.93
CA ALA A 130 7.29 12.14 3.74
C ALA A 130 8.50 12.75 3.05
N LYS A 131 9.66 12.65 3.72
CA LYS A 131 10.96 13.06 3.19
C LYS A 131 11.86 11.88 2.83
N THR A 132 11.35 10.67 3.02
CA THR A 132 12.10 9.42 2.87
C THR A 132 11.95 8.90 1.43
N ALA A 133 13.07 8.49 0.83
CA ALA A 133 13.09 7.72 -0.40
C ALA A 133 13.27 6.23 -0.09
N TYR A 134 12.82 5.38 -1.00
CA TYR A 134 12.92 3.93 -0.88
C TYR A 134 13.54 3.34 -2.14
N GLU A 135 14.35 2.31 -1.94
CA GLU A 135 14.81 1.42 -2.99
C GLU A 135 13.99 0.15 -2.95
N TYR A 136 13.44 -0.26 -4.09
CA TYR A 136 12.71 -1.50 -4.25
C TYR A 136 13.54 -2.52 -5.01
N LYS A 137 13.42 -3.78 -4.59
CA LYS A 137 14.02 -4.94 -5.24
C LYS A 137 12.99 -6.02 -5.43
N LEU A 138 12.87 -6.52 -6.66
CA LEU A 138 12.10 -7.72 -6.97
C LEU A 138 13.02 -8.94 -7.02
N LEU A 139 12.56 -10.01 -6.42
CA LEU A 139 13.15 -11.34 -6.58
C LEU A 139 12.11 -12.20 -7.28
N ALA A 140 12.44 -12.67 -8.47
CA ALA A 140 11.56 -13.49 -9.30
C ALA A 140 12.19 -14.86 -9.54
N THR A 141 11.52 -15.92 -9.11
CA THR A 141 12.05 -17.27 -9.23
C THR A 141 10.92 -18.31 -9.36
N SER A 142 11.20 -19.38 -10.10
CA SER A 142 10.34 -20.54 -10.20
C SER A 142 10.62 -21.60 -9.11
N ARG A 143 11.68 -21.43 -8.32
CA ARG A 143 12.12 -22.40 -7.30
C ARG A 143 12.12 -21.79 -5.91
N THR A 144 11.34 -22.35 -4.99
CA THR A 144 11.22 -21.88 -3.61
C THR A 144 12.52 -21.94 -2.82
N SER A 145 13.38 -22.94 -3.09
CA SER A 145 14.71 -23.05 -2.46
C SER A 145 15.63 -21.89 -2.86
N THR A 146 15.60 -21.50 -4.12
CA THR A 146 16.35 -20.34 -4.63
C THR A 146 15.83 -19.06 -3.99
N MET A 147 14.49 -18.89 -3.90
CA MET A 147 13.88 -17.75 -3.25
C MET A 147 14.34 -17.55 -1.80
N GLY A 148 14.36 -18.64 -1.01
CA GLY A 148 14.80 -18.57 0.37
C GLY A 148 16.23 -18.04 0.52
N LYS A 149 17.14 -18.47 -0.37
CA LYS A 149 18.52 -17.97 -0.41
C LYS A 149 18.57 -16.48 -0.77
N GLU A 150 17.90 -16.08 -1.85
CA GLU A 150 17.89 -14.71 -2.35
C GLU A 150 17.24 -13.72 -1.34
N LEU A 151 16.17 -14.14 -0.65
CA LEU A 151 15.55 -13.35 0.42
C LEU A 151 16.52 -13.10 1.58
N ASN A 152 17.28 -14.13 1.99
CA ASN A 152 18.28 -13.98 3.05
C ASN A 152 19.45 -13.06 2.62
N GLU A 153 19.88 -13.16 1.36
CA GLU A 153 20.91 -12.25 0.81
C GLU A 153 20.41 -10.80 0.75
N ALA A 154 19.18 -10.58 0.30
CA ALA A 154 18.57 -9.25 0.30
C ALA A 154 18.39 -8.70 1.72
N GLY A 155 18.00 -9.53 2.68
CA GLY A 155 17.90 -9.15 4.09
C GLY A 155 19.22 -8.69 4.67
N ARG A 156 20.34 -9.38 4.36
CA ARG A 156 21.68 -8.93 4.76
C ARG A 156 22.08 -7.58 4.13
N ALA A 157 21.52 -7.27 2.96
CA ALA A 157 21.71 -5.98 2.29
C ALA A 157 20.75 -4.88 2.79
N GLY A 158 20.00 -5.14 3.87
CA GLY A 158 19.09 -4.18 4.50
C GLY A 158 17.70 -4.07 3.86
N PHE A 159 17.35 -4.98 2.94
CA PHE A 159 16.01 -5.02 2.39
C PHE A 159 15.04 -5.74 3.33
N VAL A 160 13.82 -5.22 3.45
CA VAL A 160 12.72 -5.83 4.18
C VAL A 160 11.64 -6.32 3.20
N PHE A 161 11.03 -7.44 3.52
CA PHE A 161 9.94 -8.01 2.74
C PHE A 161 8.68 -7.12 2.84
N CYS A 162 8.03 -6.89 1.68
CA CYS A 162 6.78 -6.12 1.60
C CYS A 162 5.60 -6.98 1.16
N GLY A 163 5.79 -7.82 0.16
CA GLY A 163 4.72 -8.65 -0.36
C GLY A 163 5.23 -9.64 -1.40
N MET A 164 4.34 -10.53 -1.84
CA MET A 164 4.65 -11.51 -2.88
C MET A 164 3.46 -11.73 -3.80
N THR A 165 3.75 -12.06 -5.05
CA THR A 165 2.75 -12.35 -6.07
C THR A 165 3.24 -13.44 -7.01
N VAL A 166 2.38 -13.87 -7.93
CA VAL A 166 2.76 -14.72 -9.05
C VAL A 166 2.63 -13.91 -10.32
N ALA A 167 3.72 -13.78 -11.06
CA ALA A 167 3.76 -13.13 -12.37
C ALA A 167 4.01 -14.15 -13.48
N GLU A 168 3.64 -13.79 -14.71
CA GLU A 168 3.97 -14.57 -15.89
C GLU A 168 5.35 -14.18 -16.42
N THR A 169 6.13 -15.19 -16.81
CA THR A 169 7.41 -14.97 -17.49
C THR A 169 7.19 -14.62 -18.95
N ALA A 170 8.21 -14.05 -19.60
CA ALA A 170 8.18 -13.78 -21.04
C ALA A 170 7.99 -15.04 -21.92
N PHE A 171 8.22 -16.23 -21.37
CA PHE A 171 8.09 -17.51 -22.05
C PHE A 171 6.87 -18.35 -21.63
N GLY A 172 5.88 -17.72 -20.98
CA GLY A 172 4.62 -18.38 -20.58
C GLY A 172 4.69 -19.24 -19.31
N GLY A 173 5.79 -19.19 -18.56
CA GLY A 173 5.91 -19.79 -17.24
C GLY A 173 5.36 -18.88 -16.14
N ARG A 174 5.28 -19.42 -14.92
CA ARG A 174 4.91 -18.67 -13.73
C ARG A 174 6.09 -18.56 -12.77
N GLU A 175 6.30 -17.36 -12.25
CA GLU A 175 7.31 -17.09 -11.25
C GLU A 175 6.66 -16.51 -10.00
N VAL A 176 7.20 -16.90 -8.85
CA VAL A 176 6.89 -16.21 -7.60
C VAL A 176 7.77 -14.97 -7.51
N VAL A 177 7.15 -13.83 -7.36
CA VAL A 177 7.82 -12.54 -7.27
C VAL A 177 7.66 -11.99 -5.87
N SER A 178 8.78 -11.78 -5.19
CA SER A 178 8.81 -11.10 -3.89
C SER A 178 9.20 -9.64 -4.08
N ILE A 179 8.46 -8.75 -3.44
CA ILE A 179 8.71 -7.32 -3.42
C ILE A 179 9.40 -6.98 -2.10
N LEU A 180 10.59 -6.39 -2.19
CA LEU A 180 11.37 -5.96 -1.04
C LEU A 180 11.67 -4.47 -1.18
N ARG A 181 11.90 -3.81 -0.05
CA ARG A 181 12.34 -2.42 -0.02
C ARG A 181 13.39 -2.20 1.05
N ARG A 182 14.18 -1.14 0.88
CA ARG A 182 14.96 -0.54 1.96
C ARG A 182 14.81 0.98 1.92
N GLN A 183 14.98 1.61 3.06
CA GLN A 183 15.02 3.06 3.14
C GLN A 183 16.37 3.54 2.60
N VAL A 184 16.35 4.57 1.76
CA VAL A 184 17.56 5.25 1.31
C VAL A 184 17.77 6.44 2.24
N GLY A 185 18.90 6.46 2.96
CA GLY A 185 19.28 7.63 3.74
C GLY A 185 19.46 8.83 2.81
N ARG A 186 18.88 9.97 3.12
CA ARG A 186 19.37 11.22 2.54
C ARG A 186 20.63 11.59 3.31
N GLU A 187 21.78 11.56 2.62
CA GLU A 187 22.98 12.25 3.05
C GLU A 187 22.73 13.75 3.15
#